data_f300c87c7a45eb3a46615905fea9b631
#
_entry.id   f300c87c7a45eb3a46615905fea9b631
#
_cell.length_a   1.000
_cell.length_b   1.000
_cell.length_c   1.000
_cell.angle_alpha   90.00
_cell.angle_beta   90.00
_cell.angle_gamma   90.00
#
_symmetry.space_group_name_H-M   'P 1'
#
loop_
_entity.id
_entity.type
_entity.pdbx_description
1 polymer ?
#
loop_
_entity_poly.entity_id
_entity_poly.type
_entity_poly.pdbx_seq_one_letter_code
_entity_poly.pdbx_strand_id
1 'polypeptide(L)'
;MSIRNLDTLFAPASVAVFGASHRASSVGATVWRNLREGGYQGTLYPVNPKLDGEIDGVPAYASVRSLPAAPDLAVICTPVDTVVTLIKELGERGTRAAVVVTAGMSAEQKQAMLKAARKHTLRILFRD
;
A
#
# COMPACT_ATOMS: atom_id res chain seq x y z
N MET A 1 -10.50 18.54 -14.05
CA MET A 1 -10.11 17.33 -13.32
C MET A 1 -8.64 17.00 -13.54
N SER A 2 -7.94 16.71 -12.48
CA SER A 2 -6.53 16.34 -12.60
C SER A 2 -6.41 14.87 -13.02
N ILE A 3 -5.54 14.61 -14.01
CA ILE A 3 -5.22 13.24 -14.42
C ILE A 3 -3.91 12.75 -13.80
N ARG A 4 -3.35 13.57 -12.89
CA ARG A 4 -2.09 13.22 -12.24
C ARG A 4 -2.24 11.91 -11.47
N ASN A 5 -1.30 11.01 -11.69
CA ASN A 5 -1.24 9.70 -11.01
C ASN A 5 -2.39 8.74 -11.31
N LEU A 6 -3.28 9.07 -12.26
CA LEU A 6 -4.38 8.15 -12.61
C LEU A 6 -3.86 6.90 -13.32
N ASP A 7 -2.94 7.07 -14.24
CA ASP A 7 -2.33 5.91 -14.93
C ASP A 7 -1.55 5.04 -13.95
N THR A 8 -0.90 5.64 -12.95
CA THR A 8 -0.23 4.88 -11.90
C THR A 8 -1.23 4.04 -11.10
N LEU A 9 -2.45 4.57 -10.89
CA LEU A 9 -3.50 3.85 -10.18
C LEU A 9 -4.04 2.68 -10.99
N PHE A 10 -4.18 2.85 -12.30
CA PHE A 10 -4.79 1.82 -13.17
C PHE A 10 -3.77 0.85 -13.77
N ALA A 11 -2.52 1.26 -13.95
CA ALA A 11 -1.49 0.43 -14.56
C ALA A 11 -0.14 0.62 -13.86
N PRO A 12 -0.07 0.29 -12.56
CA PRO A 12 1.19 0.49 -11.82
C PRO A 12 2.25 -0.52 -12.27
N ALA A 13 3.49 -0.06 -12.32
CA ALA A 13 4.63 -0.93 -12.61
C ALA A 13 5.06 -1.74 -11.38
N SER A 14 4.75 -1.25 -10.18
CA SER A 14 5.02 -1.97 -8.94
C SER A 14 3.91 -1.72 -7.93
N VAL A 15 3.60 -2.74 -7.14
CA VAL A 15 2.57 -2.68 -6.09
C VAL A 15 3.14 -3.24 -4.80
N ALA A 16 3.06 -2.46 -3.72
CA ALA A 16 3.39 -2.95 -2.39
C ALA A 16 2.11 -3.23 -1.62
N VAL A 17 2.02 -4.40 -1.01
CA VAL A 17 0.88 -4.79 -0.19
C VAL A 17 1.30 -4.75 1.27
N PHE A 18 0.81 -3.75 1.99
CA PHE A 18 1.11 -3.57 3.42
C PHE A 18 0.10 -4.38 4.23
N GLY A 19 0.61 -5.35 4.98
CA GLY A 19 -0.22 -6.32 5.67
C GLY A 19 -0.32 -7.64 4.92
N ALA A 20 0.48 -7.86 3.89
CA ALA A 20 0.53 -9.13 3.18
C ALA A 20 0.79 -10.27 4.17
N SER A 21 0.12 -11.39 3.99
CA SER A 21 0.13 -12.45 4.99
C SER A 21 -0.34 -13.77 4.38
N HIS A 22 -0.01 -14.87 5.05
CA HIS A 22 -0.55 -16.19 4.75
C HIS A 22 -1.83 -16.48 5.53
N ARG A 23 -2.23 -15.61 6.44
CA ARG A 23 -3.42 -15.84 7.28
C ARG A 23 -4.67 -15.75 6.42
N ALA A 24 -5.33 -16.89 6.22
CA ALA A 24 -6.46 -17.00 5.30
C ALA A 24 -7.60 -16.02 5.58
N SER A 25 -7.78 -15.63 6.84
CA SER A 25 -8.86 -14.73 7.24
C SER A 25 -8.50 -13.25 7.14
N SER A 26 -7.26 -12.90 6.82
CA SER A 26 -6.84 -11.50 6.80
C SER A 26 -7.14 -10.86 5.44
N VAL A 27 -7.46 -9.57 5.47
CA VAL A 27 -7.69 -8.78 4.26
C VAL A 27 -6.41 -8.71 3.43
N GLY A 28 -5.27 -8.53 4.12
CA GLY A 28 -3.98 -8.48 3.44
C GLY A 28 -3.64 -9.75 2.68
N ALA A 29 -3.99 -10.92 3.24
CA ALA A 29 -3.79 -12.19 2.56
C ALA A 29 -4.67 -12.28 1.31
N THR A 30 -5.91 -11.84 1.40
CA THR A 30 -6.83 -11.85 0.26
C THR A 30 -6.34 -10.95 -0.86
N VAL A 31 -5.93 -9.73 -0.53
CA VAL A 31 -5.41 -8.78 -1.52
C VAL A 31 -4.14 -9.33 -2.17
N TRP A 32 -3.23 -9.86 -1.37
CA TRP A 32 -1.99 -10.44 -1.86
C TRP A 32 -2.26 -11.58 -2.85
N ARG A 33 -3.14 -12.51 -2.46
CA ARG A 33 -3.49 -13.64 -3.32
C ARG A 33 -4.16 -13.18 -4.62
N ASN A 34 -5.08 -12.22 -4.53
CA ASN A 34 -5.79 -11.74 -5.72
C ASN A 34 -4.85 -11.07 -6.72
N LEU A 35 -3.86 -10.33 -6.25
CA LEU A 35 -2.87 -9.74 -7.14
C LEU A 35 -2.01 -10.80 -7.81
N ARG A 36 -1.59 -11.80 -7.06
CA ARG A 36 -0.77 -12.88 -7.61
C ARG A 36 -1.52 -13.74 -8.60
N GLU A 37 -2.75 -14.11 -8.27
CA GLU A 37 -3.57 -15.00 -9.12
C GLU A 37 -4.29 -14.26 -10.23
N GLY A 38 -4.48 -12.97 -10.09
CA GLY A 38 -5.22 -12.15 -11.04
C GLY A 38 -4.46 -11.72 -12.28
N GLY A 39 -3.23 -12.18 -12.44
CA GLY A 39 -2.46 -11.90 -13.66
C GLY A 39 -1.70 -10.58 -13.64
N TYR A 40 -1.50 -9.97 -12.48
CA TYR A 40 -0.69 -8.76 -12.42
C TYR A 40 0.75 -9.07 -12.86
N GLN A 41 1.26 -8.30 -13.82
CA GLN A 41 2.55 -8.56 -14.48
C GLN A 41 3.70 -7.75 -13.91
N GLY A 42 3.44 -6.80 -13.03
CA GLY A 42 4.48 -5.94 -12.47
C GLY A 42 5.16 -6.54 -11.26
N THR A 43 5.98 -5.73 -10.60
CA THR A 43 6.69 -6.13 -9.40
C THR A 43 5.77 -6.05 -8.18
N LEU A 44 5.77 -7.10 -7.36
CA LEU A 44 5.00 -7.15 -6.11
C LEU A 44 5.95 -7.11 -4.92
N TYR A 45 5.64 -6.23 -3.97
CA TYR A 45 6.38 -6.12 -2.72
C TYR A 45 5.45 -6.46 -1.54
N PRO A 46 5.58 -7.66 -0.94
CA PRO A 46 4.84 -7.94 0.28
C PRO A 46 5.53 -7.26 1.46
N VAL A 47 4.79 -6.46 2.22
CA VAL A 47 5.33 -5.70 3.35
C VAL A 47 4.58 -6.04 4.62
N ASN A 48 5.30 -6.56 5.61
CA ASN A 48 4.74 -6.86 6.92
C ASN A 48 5.89 -7.14 7.87
N PRO A 49 6.00 -6.43 9.01
CA PRO A 49 7.11 -6.67 9.96
C PRO A 49 7.18 -8.09 10.47
N LYS A 50 6.08 -8.85 10.39
CA LYS A 50 6.03 -10.23 10.86
C LYS A 50 6.45 -11.25 9.82
N LEU A 51 6.65 -10.84 8.57
CA LEU A 51 7.12 -11.76 7.54
C LEU A 51 8.64 -11.89 7.62
N ASP A 52 9.11 -13.12 7.43
CA ASP A 52 10.53 -13.43 7.47
C ASP A 52 10.94 -14.02 6.12
N GLY A 53 11.84 -13.33 5.43
CA GLY A 53 12.40 -13.80 4.19
C GLY A 53 11.51 -13.58 2.97
N GLU A 54 10.51 -14.41 2.81
CA GLU A 54 9.67 -14.35 1.60
C GLU A 54 8.25 -14.86 1.86
N ILE A 55 7.36 -14.53 0.94
CA ILE A 55 6.01 -15.08 0.89
C ILE A 55 5.73 -15.51 -0.54
N ASP A 56 5.33 -16.76 -0.72
CA ASP A 56 5.04 -17.34 -2.04
C ASP A 56 6.18 -17.15 -3.05
N GLY A 57 7.42 -17.23 -2.58
CA GLY A 57 8.60 -17.09 -3.42
C GLY A 57 8.98 -15.65 -3.75
N VAL A 58 8.28 -14.68 -3.17
CA VAL A 58 8.56 -13.26 -3.40
C VAL A 58 9.22 -12.67 -2.16
N PRO A 59 10.35 -11.96 -2.30
CA PRO A 59 11.01 -11.37 -1.14
C PRO A 59 10.08 -10.44 -0.38
N ALA A 60 10.05 -10.59 0.95
CA ALA A 60 9.22 -9.80 1.84
C ALA A 60 10.05 -8.70 2.52
N TYR A 61 9.39 -7.62 2.87
CA TYR A 61 10.03 -6.46 3.46
C TYR A 61 9.31 -6.07 4.75
N ALA A 62 10.06 -5.57 5.72
CA ALA A 62 9.51 -5.24 7.02
C ALA A 62 8.82 -3.86 7.05
N SER A 63 9.26 -2.94 6.20
CA SER A 63 8.81 -1.55 6.25
C SER A 63 9.01 -0.85 4.91
N VAL A 64 8.50 0.38 4.80
CA VAL A 64 8.74 1.24 3.64
C VAL A 64 10.23 1.43 3.40
N ARG A 65 10.99 1.62 4.48
CA ARG A 65 12.43 1.86 4.39
C ARG A 65 13.21 0.71 3.76
N SER A 66 12.77 -0.51 4.02
CA SER A 66 13.49 -1.68 3.52
C SER A 66 13.17 -2.01 2.07
N LEU A 67 12.20 -1.33 1.46
CA LEU A 67 11.89 -1.54 0.06
C LEU A 67 13.04 -1.07 -0.84
N PRO A 68 13.36 -1.82 -1.90
CA PRO A 68 14.44 -1.42 -2.82
C PRO A 68 14.13 -0.17 -3.62
N ALA A 69 12.85 0.15 -3.80
CA ALA A 69 12.41 1.34 -4.51
C ALA A 69 11.03 1.76 -4.01
N ALA A 70 10.63 2.99 -4.26
CA ALA A 70 9.28 3.43 -3.96
C ALA A 70 8.30 2.65 -4.85
N PRO A 71 7.28 2.00 -4.28
CA PRO A 71 6.27 1.36 -5.11
C PRO A 71 5.43 2.42 -5.81
N ASP A 72 4.97 2.12 -7.03
CA ASP A 72 4.06 3.00 -7.74
C ASP A 72 2.73 3.10 -7.01
N LEU A 73 2.23 1.96 -6.58
CA LEU A 73 0.96 1.85 -5.86
C LEU A 73 1.18 1.12 -4.55
N ALA A 74 0.63 1.65 -3.47
CA ALA A 74 0.60 0.97 -2.18
C ALA A 74 -0.83 0.57 -1.86
N VAL A 75 -1.05 -0.70 -1.49
CA VAL A 75 -2.33 -1.17 -0.98
C VAL A 75 -2.16 -1.38 0.52
N ILE A 76 -2.92 -0.62 1.32
CA ILE A 76 -2.72 -0.59 2.76
C ILE A 76 -3.84 -1.36 3.46
N CYS A 77 -3.47 -2.47 4.10
CA CYS A 77 -4.36 -3.38 4.82
C CYS A 77 -3.93 -3.55 6.28
N THR A 78 -3.14 -2.63 6.79
CA THR A 78 -2.60 -2.68 8.16
C THR A 78 -3.55 -2.03 9.15
N PRO A 79 -3.30 -2.18 10.47
CA PRO A 79 -4.17 -1.56 11.48
C PRO A 79 -4.32 -0.06 11.28
N VAL A 80 -5.48 0.46 11.66
CA VAL A 80 -5.87 1.86 11.42
C VAL A 80 -4.85 2.86 11.95
N ASP A 81 -4.20 2.56 13.07
CA ASP A 81 -3.22 3.46 13.68
C ASP A 81 -1.94 3.61 12.87
N THR A 82 -1.71 2.74 11.89
CA THR A 82 -0.49 2.77 11.07
C THR A 82 -0.65 3.58 9.80
N VAL A 83 -1.88 3.89 9.41
CA VAL A 83 -2.16 4.40 8.05
C VAL A 83 -1.52 5.76 7.80
N VAL A 84 -1.72 6.71 8.70
CA VAL A 84 -1.19 8.08 8.50
C VAL A 84 0.33 8.07 8.37
N THR A 85 1.00 7.32 9.24
CA THR A 85 2.47 7.21 9.20
C THR A 85 2.94 6.58 7.90
N LEU A 86 2.25 5.53 7.44
CA LEU A 86 2.59 4.89 6.16
C LEU A 86 2.44 5.85 5.00
N ILE A 87 1.38 6.64 4.96
CA ILE A 87 1.17 7.61 3.90
C ILE A 87 2.29 8.66 3.88
N LYS A 88 2.71 9.11 5.06
CA LYS A 88 3.85 10.04 5.16
C LYS A 88 5.13 9.42 4.60
N GLU A 89 5.44 8.21 5.04
CA GLU A 89 6.66 7.52 4.60
C GLU A 89 6.64 7.23 3.11
N LEU A 90 5.51 6.78 2.59
CA LEU A 90 5.35 6.50 1.17
C LEU A 90 5.48 7.77 0.34
N GLY A 91 4.84 8.85 0.78
CA GLY A 91 4.94 10.13 0.09
C GLY A 91 6.36 10.66 0.05
N GLU A 92 7.08 10.53 1.17
CA GLU A 92 8.49 10.96 1.24
C GLU A 92 9.38 10.15 0.30
N ARG A 93 9.06 8.87 0.09
CA ARG A 93 9.80 8.02 -0.85
C ARG A 93 9.46 8.29 -2.32
N GLY A 94 8.32 8.92 -2.58
CA GLY A 94 7.90 9.23 -3.94
C GLY A 94 6.79 8.36 -4.49
N THR A 95 6.12 7.56 -3.66
CA THR A 95 4.96 6.80 -4.08
C THR A 95 3.86 7.74 -4.54
N ARG A 96 3.22 7.43 -5.65
CA ARG A 96 2.26 8.33 -6.30
C ARG A 96 0.80 8.03 -5.97
N ALA A 97 0.49 6.79 -5.65
CA ALA A 97 -0.89 6.39 -5.39
C ALA A 97 -0.97 5.35 -4.28
N ALA A 98 -2.06 5.39 -3.53
CA ALA A 98 -2.33 4.40 -2.49
C ALA A 98 -3.82 4.08 -2.45
N VAL A 99 -4.13 2.81 -2.23
CA VAL A 99 -5.48 2.34 -1.95
C VAL A 99 -5.51 1.94 -0.48
N VAL A 100 -6.34 2.59 0.31
CA VAL A 100 -6.47 2.30 1.74
C VAL A 100 -7.70 1.42 1.94
N VAL A 101 -7.44 0.16 2.25
CA VAL A 101 -8.49 -0.84 2.49
C VAL A 101 -8.90 -0.86 3.95
N THR A 102 -8.00 -0.43 4.83
CA THR A 102 -8.21 -0.40 6.28
C THR A 102 -9.48 0.36 6.63
N ALA A 103 -10.34 -0.26 7.45
CA ALA A 103 -11.58 0.33 7.93
C ALA A 103 -11.40 0.94 9.32
N GLY A 104 -12.36 1.77 9.72
CA GLY A 104 -12.41 2.28 11.08
C GLY A 104 -11.61 3.55 11.34
N MET A 105 -11.25 4.28 10.29
CA MET A 105 -10.56 5.56 10.46
C MET A 105 -11.51 6.62 11.00
N SER A 106 -11.06 7.36 12.01
CA SER A 106 -11.80 8.52 12.51
C SER A 106 -11.73 9.67 11.50
N ALA A 107 -12.58 10.67 11.66
CA ALA A 107 -12.53 11.88 10.82
C ALA A 107 -11.17 12.57 10.93
N GLU A 108 -10.60 12.61 12.13
CA GLU A 108 -9.29 13.21 12.35
C GLU A 108 -8.19 12.44 11.61
N GLN A 109 -8.24 11.10 11.66
CA GLN A 109 -7.28 10.26 10.96
C GLN A 109 -7.39 10.44 9.45
N LYS A 110 -8.61 10.51 8.91
CA LYS A 110 -8.82 10.75 7.47
C LYS A 110 -8.24 12.08 7.05
N GLN A 111 -8.47 13.13 7.84
CA GLN A 111 -7.93 14.45 7.53
C GLN A 111 -6.41 14.48 7.58
N ALA A 112 -5.82 13.84 8.59
CA ALA A 112 -4.36 13.76 8.71
C ALA A 112 -3.76 12.99 7.52
N MET A 113 -4.42 11.89 7.12
CA MET A 113 -4.01 11.11 5.96
C MET A 113 -4.03 11.92 4.67
N LEU A 114 -5.13 12.61 4.43
CA LEU A 114 -5.30 13.42 3.22
C LEU A 114 -4.32 14.59 3.17
N LYS A 115 -4.06 15.21 4.32
CA LYS A 115 -3.08 16.29 4.42
C LYS A 115 -1.68 15.79 4.09
N ALA A 116 -1.30 14.64 4.63
CA ALA A 116 0.00 14.03 4.34
C ALA A 116 0.13 13.68 2.87
N ALA A 117 -0.93 13.15 2.28
CA ALA A 117 -0.95 12.78 0.87
C ALA A 117 -0.79 14.00 -0.04
N ARG A 118 -1.50 15.07 0.26
CA ARG A 118 -1.41 16.30 -0.53
C ARG A 118 -0.02 16.91 -0.51
N LYS A 119 0.66 16.83 0.62
CA LYS A 119 2.00 17.38 0.76
C LYS A 119 2.97 16.75 -0.24
N HIS A 120 2.78 15.48 -0.57
CA HIS A 120 3.68 14.72 -1.44
C HIS A 120 3.07 14.38 -2.80
N THR A 121 1.92 14.96 -3.12
CA THR A 121 1.23 14.70 -4.39
C THR A 121 0.88 13.22 -4.55
N LEU A 122 0.55 12.57 -3.45
CA LEU A 122 0.15 11.17 -3.42
C LEU A 122 -1.37 11.09 -3.50
N ARG A 123 -1.88 10.40 -4.51
CA ARG A 123 -3.32 10.22 -4.68
C ARG A 123 -3.79 9.05 -3.82
N ILE A 124 -4.86 9.28 -3.07
CA ILE A 124 -5.43 8.23 -2.23
C ILE A 124 -6.81 7.85 -2.72
N LEU A 125 -7.06 6.55 -2.80
CA LEU A 125 -8.38 5.98 -2.93
C LEU A 125 -8.66 5.21 -1.66
N PHE A 126 -9.74 5.52 -0.97
CA PHE A 126 -10.09 4.79 0.23
C PHE A 126 -11.60 4.58 0.31
N ARG A 127 -11.98 3.60 1.10
CA ARG A 127 -13.37 3.20 1.26
C ARG A 127 -13.81 3.53 2.68
N ASP A 128 -14.94 4.22 2.78
CA ASP A 128 -15.54 4.55 4.08
C ASP A 128 -16.23 3.36 4.73
#